data_50af66c84786c29174912474eeda7deb
#
_entry.id   50af66c84786c29174912474eeda7deb
#
_cell.length_a   1.000
_cell.length_b   1.000
_cell.length_c   1.000
_cell.angle_alpha   90.00
_cell.angle_beta   90.00
_cell.angle_gamma   90.00
#
_symmetry.space_group_name_H-M   'P 1'
#
loop_
_entity.id
_entity.type
_entity.pdbx_description
1 polymer ?
#
loop_
_entity_poly.entity_id
_entity_poly.type
_entity_poly.pdbx_seq_one_letter_code
_entity_poly.pdbx_strand_id
1 'polypeptide(L)'
;MQGKTASMPTPPVTTLSLSAHDELYIIDLDKVIYMQADDHYTHVFYSSTVHFMVPYGLGEIEQRLSDIPHVKEQFIRLGRKYIINLRLIFRISTIKETLSLTDANNGTIEIHVSKPVLRSLIELMKL
;
A
#
# COMPACT_ATOMS: atom_id res chain seq x y z
N MET A 1 -16.43 12.44 33.79
CA MET A 1 -16.05 12.26 33.37
C MET A 1 -15.54 12.30 32.71
N GLN A 2 -15.68 12.18 32.40
CA GLN A 2 -15.26 12.04 31.83
C GLN A 2 -14.65 11.88 31.03
N GLY A 3 -14.85 11.73 30.79
CA GLY A 3 -14.32 11.32 30.11
C GLY A 3 -13.86 11.52 29.40
N LYS A 4 -13.84 11.55 29.21
CA LYS A 4 -13.38 11.49 28.55
C LYS A 4 -12.51 11.34 28.15
N THR A 5 -12.62 10.97 28.14
CA THR A 5 -12.01 10.67 27.83
C THR A 5 -11.26 10.69 27.37
N ALA A 6 -11.81 10.21 27.39
CA ALA A 6 -11.01 9.97 26.54
C ALA A 6 -10.14 10.75 26.15
N SER A 7 -9.94 10.88 26.33
CA SER A 7 -9.01 11.71 26.07
C SER A 7 -7.69 11.25 25.73
N MET A 8 -7.52 10.02 25.59
CA MET A 8 -6.34 9.49 24.95
C MET A 8 -6.43 9.83 23.49
N PRO A 9 -5.56 10.67 22.97
CA PRO A 9 -5.58 10.90 21.55
C PRO A 9 -5.13 9.64 20.87
N THR A 10 -6.02 9.01 20.16
CA THR A 10 -5.62 7.98 19.22
C THR A 10 -4.96 8.67 18.03
N PRO A 11 -3.85 8.12 17.51
CA PRO A 11 -3.29 8.67 16.28
C PRO A 11 -4.36 8.68 15.20
N PRO A 12 -4.43 9.73 14.40
CA PRO A 12 -5.41 9.75 13.33
C PRO A 12 -5.19 8.59 12.38
N VAL A 13 -6.27 7.92 12.05
CA VAL A 13 -6.24 6.88 11.04
C VAL A 13 -6.09 7.57 9.69
N THR A 14 -5.09 7.18 8.92
CA THR A 14 -4.91 7.71 7.58
C THR A 14 -5.70 6.86 6.61
N THR A 15 -6.68 7.47 5.97
CA THR A 15 -7.52 6.77 5.02
C THR A 15 -7.49 7.45 3.66
N LEU A 16 -7.77 6.67 2.63
CA LEU A 16 -8.03 7.17 1.29
C LEU A 16 -9.48 6.81 0.97
N SER A 17 -10.28 7.83 0.67
CA SER A 17 -11.69 7.63 0.34
C SER A 17 -11.89 7.75 -1.16
N LEU A 18 -12.54 6.76 -1.75
CA LEU A 18 -12.80 6.70 -3.19
C LEU A 18 -14.29 6.48 -3.40
N SER A 19 -14.94 7.44 -4.06
CA SER A 19 -16.36 7.33 -4.39
C SER A 19 -16.54 6.78 -5.79
N ALA A 20 -17.41 5.80 -5.94
CA ALA A 20 -17.73 5.26 -7.26
C ALA A 20 -19.16 4.75 -7.26
N HIS A 21 -19.97 5.28 -8.17
CA HIS A 21 -21.39 4.94 -8.27
C HIS A 21 -22.08 5.25 -6.93
N ASP A 22 -22.70 4.26 -6.33
CA ASP A 22 -23.39 4.44 -5.05
C ASP A 22 -22.55 3.97 -3.88
N GLU A 23 -21.25 3.76 -4.08
CA GLU A 23 -20.38 3.21 -3.05
C GLU A 23 -19.26 4.17 -2.67
N LEU A 24 -18.88 4.09 -1.42
CA LEU A 24 -17.71 4.81 -0.90
C LEU A 24 -16.76 3.78 -0.35
N TYR A 25 -15.57 3.72 -0.93
CA TYR A 25 -14.50 2.85 -0.46
C TYR A 25 -13.61 3.66 0.47
N ILE A 26 -13.43 3.18 1.68
CA ILE A 26 -12.55 3.81 2.66
C ILE A 26 -11.40 2.86 2.91
N ILE A 27 -10.23 3.23 2.43
CA ILE A 27 -9.05 2.40 2.49
C ILE A 27 -8.19 2.84 3.67
N ASP A 28 -7.95 1.92 4.61
CA ASP A 28 -7.06 2.17 5.73
C ASP A 28 -5.62 1.99 5.24
N LEU A 29 -4.94 3.10 5.01
CA LEU A 29 -3.61 3.07 4.39
C LEU A 29 -2.57 2.41 5.27
N ASP A 30 -2.78 2.37 6.59
CA ASP A 30 -1.85 1.68 7.49
C ASP A 30 -1.94 0.16 7.36
N LYS A 31 -3.04 -0.34 6.83
CA LYS A 31 -3.21 -1.78 6.62
C LYS A 31 -2.80 -2.22 5.23
N VAL A 32 -2.64 -1.30 4.30
CA VAL A 32 -2.33 -1.68 2.92
C VAL A 32 -0.91 -2.19 2.83
N ILE A 33 -0.76 -3.42 2.34
CA ILE A 33 0.53 -4.03 2.06
C ILE A 33 1.00 -3.61 0.67
N TYR A 34 0.13 -3.81 -0.31
CA TYR A 34 0.40 -3.38 -1.66
C TYR A 34 -0.90 -3.31 -2.45
N MET A 35 -0.83 -2.68 -3.60
CA MET A 35 -1.93 -2.59 -4.54
C MET A 35 -1.45 -3.10 -5.88
N GLN A 36 -2.34 -3.75 -6.62
CA GLN A 36 -2.01 -4.34 -7.90
C GLN A 36 -2.99 -3.87 -8.96
N ALA A 37 -2.46 -3.43 -10.09
CA ALA A 37 -3.26 -3.00 -11.22
C ALA A 37 -3.97 -4.16 -11.87
N ASP A 38 -5.24 -3.95 -12.25
CA ASP A 38 -6.02 -4.90 -13.02
C ASP A 38 -6.86 -4.08 -13.98
N ASP A 39 -6.26 -3.72 -15.13
CA ASP A 39 -6.88 -2.86 -16.14
C ASP A 39 -7.28 -1.53 -15.51
N HIS A 40 -8.56 -1.20 -15.51
CA HIS A 40 -9.06 0.06 -14.94
C HIS A 40 -9.40 -0.06 -13.46
N TYR A 41 -9.08 -1.20 -12.85
CA TYR A 41 -9.36 -1.48 -11.45
C TYR A 41 -8.05 -1.67 -10.70
N THR A 42 -8.14 -1.64 -9.39
CA THR A 42 -6.97 -1.90 -8.53
C THR A 42 -7.38 -2.84 -7.41
N HIS A 43 -6.58 -3.87 -7.20
CA HIS A 43 -6.71 -4.75 -6.05
C HIS A 43 -5.93 -4.16 -4.89
N VAL A 44 -6.57 -4.03 -3.74
CA VAL A 44 -5.95 -3.51 -2.52
C VAL A 44 -5.80 -4.67 -1.55
N PHE A 45 -4.58 -4.96 -1.12
CA PHE A 45 -4.29 -6.09 -0.24
C PHE A 45 -3.97 -5.63 1.17
N TYR A 46 -4.77 -6.08 2.13
CA TYR A 46 -4.51 -5.92 3.55
C TYR A 46 -3.77 -7.14 4.11
N SER A 47 -3.88 -8.29 3.44
CA SER A 47 -3.17 -9.52 3.79
C SER A 47 -3.21 -10.44 2.58
N SER A 48 -2.63 -11.63 2.70
CA SER A 48 -2.69 -12.60 1.62
C SER A 48 -4.12 -13.09 1.33
N THR A 49 -4.99 -12.99 2.33
CA THR A 49 -6.38 -13.49 2.22
C THR A 49 -7.42 -12.39 2.22
N VAL A 50 -7.06 -11.18 2.64
CA VAL A 50 -8.01 -10.07 2.70
C VAL A 50 -7.61 -9.04 1.65
N HIS A 51 -8.37 -8.99 0.57
CA HIS A 51 -8.17 -7.97 -0.44
C HIS A 51 -9.51 -7.63 -1.06
N PHE A 52 -9.57 -6.47 -1.68
CA PHE A 52 -10.76 -6.02 -2.37
C PHE A 52 -10.34 -5.20 -3.58
N MET A 53 -11.29 -5.04 -4.51
CA MET A 53 -11.03 -4.34 -5.75
C MET A 53 -11.81 -3.03 -5.76
N VAL A 54 -11.15 -1.97 -6.21
CA VAL A 54 -11.78 -0.66 -6.34
C VAL A 54 -11.79 -0.26 -7.82
N PRO A 55 -12.84 0.45 -8.28
CA PRO A 55 -12.96 0.82 -9.69
C PRO A 55 -12.17 2.09 -10.03
N TYR A 56 -10.90 2.08 -9.68
CA TYR A 56 -9.95 3.15 -9.95
C TYR A 56 -8.66 2.55 -10.46
N GLY A 57 -8.11 3.13 -11.52
CA GLY A 57 -6.81 2.70 -12.03
C GLY A 57 -5.69 3.01 -11.06
N LEU A 58 -4.61 2.25 -11.16
CA LEU A 58 -3.48 2.40 -10.26
C LEU A 58 -2.84 3.79 -10.36
N GLY A 59 -2.77 4.35 -11.55
CA GLY A 59 -2.20 5.69 -11.74
C GLY A 59 -3.01 6.78 -11.04
N GLU A 60 -4.32 6.65 -11.03
CA GLU A 60 -5.15 7.62 -10.34
C GLU A 60 -4.99 7.50 -8.83
N ILE A 61 -4.89 6.28 -8.33
CA ILE A 61 -4.65 6.06 -6.91
C ILE A 61 -3.29 6.62 -6.51
N GLU A 62 -2.27 6.39 -7.32
CA GLU A 62 -0.94 6.95 -7.09
C GLU A 62 -1.00 8.48 -6.93
N GLN A 63 -1.73 9.13 -7.82
CA GLN A 63 -1.84 10.57 -7.78
C GLN A 63 -2.53 11.05 -6.51
N ARG A 64 -3.58 10.36 -6.09
CA ARG A 64 -4.29 10.72 -4.86
C ARG A 64 -3.42 10.51 -3.63
N LEU A 65 -2.61 9.46 -3.61
CA LEU A 65 -1.68 9.22 -2.50
C LEU A 65 -0.63 10.32 -2.43
N SER A 66 -0.18 10.82 -3.58
CA SER A 66 0.84 11.88 -3.62
C SER A 66 0.33 13.21 -3.05
N ASP A 67 -0.98 13.37 -2.97
CA ASP A 67 -1.59 14.57 -2.40
C ASP A 67 -1.68 14.52 -0.88
N ILE A 68 -1.32 13.41 -0.26
CA ILE A 68 -1.33 13.26 1.19
C ILE A 68 0.11 13.35 1.69
N PRO A 69 0.52 14.49 2.28
CA PRO A 69 1.95 14.77 2.50
C PRO A 69 2.71 13.72 3.30
N HIS A 70 2.11 13.15 4.33
CA HIS A 70 2.81 12.20 5.20
C HIS A 70 2.70 10.76 4.68
N VAL A 71 1.96 10.54 3.61
CA VAL A 71 1.73 9.21 3.05
C VAL A 71 2.54 8.97 1.79
N LYS A 72 2.80 10.05 1.02
CA LYS A 72 3.45 9.92 -0.28
C LYS A 72 4.83 9.26 -0.21
N GLU A 73 5.49 9.34 0.94
CA GLU A 73 6.81 8.72 1.12
C GLU A 73 6.72 7.28 1.63
N GLN A 74 5.53 6.87 2.01
CA GLN A 74 5.29 5.51 2.51
C GLN A 74 5.00 4.53 1.38
N PHE A 75 4.43 5.02 0.29
CA PHE A 75 4.05 4.20 -0.84
C PHE A 75 4.88 4.56 -2.06
N ILE A 76 5.25 3.55 -2.83
CA ILE A 76 6.01 3.77 -4.05
C ILE A 76 5.40 2.97 -5.19
N ARG A 77 5.37 3.56 -6.37
CA ARG A 77 4.97 2.87 -7.59
C ARG A 77 6.12 2.02 -8.10
N LEU A 78 5.88 0.73 -8.30
CA LEU A 78 6.86 -0.17 -8.90
C LEU A 78 6.37 -0.61 -10.26
N GLY A 79 6.96 -0.08 -11.31
CA GLY A 79 6.59 -0.39 -12.67
C GLY A 79 5.14 -0.01 -12.94
N ARG A 80 4.47 -0.82 -13.74
CA ARG A 80 3.08 -0.57 -14.12
C ARG A 80 2.08 -1.30 -13.24
N LYS A 81 2.55 -2.29 -12.46
CA LYS A 81 1.65 -3.24 -11.81
C LYS A 81 1.38 -2.94 -10.35
N TYR A 82 2.33 -2.33 -9.64
CA TYR A 82 2.27 -2.30 -8.19
C TYR A 82 2.45 -0.92 -7.58
N ILE A 83 1.75 -0.70 -6.46
CA ILE A 83 2.10 0.32 -5.49
C ILE A 83 2.39 -0.43 -4.19
N ILE A 84 3.56 -0.18 -3.59
CA ILE A 84 4.06 -0.96 -2.47
C ILE A 84 4.16 -0.08 -1.23
N ASN A 85 3.78 -0.63 -0.09
CA ASN A 85 4.01 0.01 1.20
C ASN A 85 5.45 -0.29 1.64
N LEU A 86 6.30 0.74 1.60
CA LEU A 86 7.73 0.58 1.89
C LEU A 86 7.99 0.10 3.32
N ARG A 87 7.11 0.44 4.25
CA ARG A 87 7.28 0.06 5.66
C ARG A 87 7.16 -1.44 5.90
N LEU A 88 6.51 -2.15 4.98
CA LEU A 88 6.19 -3.56 5.18
C LEU A 88 7.12 -4.48 4.39
N ILE A 89 8.08 -3.92 3.66
CA ILE A 89 9.08 -4.72 2.96
C ILE A 89 10.07 -5.24 3.98
N PHE A 90 10.35 -6.55 3.94
CA PHE A 90 11.40 -7.10 4.79
C PHE A 90 12.46 -7.85 4.00
N ARG A 91 12.25 -8.14 2.72
CA ARG A 91 13.25 -8.83 1.92
C ARG A 91 13.09 -8.51 0.45
N ILE A 92 14.24 -8.26 -0.19
CA ILE A 92 14.30 -8.04 -1.63
C ILE A 92 15.35 -9.02 -2.17
N SER A 93 14.94 -9.89 -3.10
CA SER A 93 15.85 -10.84 -3.72
C SER A 93 15.93 -10.57 -5.21
N THR A 94 17.04 -10.00 -5.66
CA THR A 94 17.23 -9.73 -7.08
C THR A 94 17.43 -11.02 -7.86
N ILE A 95 18.05 -12.01 -7.25
CA ILE A 95 18.29 -13.31 -7.91
C ILE A 95 16.94 -14.01 -8.18
N LYS A 96 16.07 -14.03 -7.19
CA LYS A 96 14.76 -14.68 -7.33
C LYS A 96 13.72 -13.76 -7.95
N GLU A 97 14.06 -12.49 -8.12
CA GLU A 97 13.10 -11.48 -8.60
C GLU A 97 11.84 -11.44 -7.76
N THR A 98 12.03 -11.41 -6.45
CA THR A 98 10.91 -11.39 -5.51
C THR A 98 11.06 -10.28 -4.49
N LEU A 99 9.91 -9.77 -4.06
CA LEU A 99 9.78 -8.79 -3.02
C LEU A 99 8.88 -9.39 -1.95
N SER A 100 9.37 -9.44 -0.72
CA SER A 100 8.63 -10.04 0.39
C SER A 100 8.15 -8.96 1.34
N LEU A 101 6.85 -9.01 1.66
CA LEU A 101 6.21 -8.04 2.53
C LEU A 101 5.52 -8.78 3.67
N THR A 102 5.31 -8.08 4.79
CA THR A 102 4.64 -8.64 5.95
C THR A 102 3.35 -7.88 6.23
N ASP A 103 2.36 -8.56 6.78
CA ASP A 103 1.13 -7.91 7.20
C ASP A 103 1.15 -7.72 8.73
N ALA A 104 0.07 -7.12 9.25
CA ALA A 104 -0.02 -6.79 10.67
C ALA A 104 -0.09 -8.02 11.57
N ASN A 105 -0.41 -9.19 10.99
CA ASN A 105 -0.58 -10.43 11.75
C ASN A 105 0.59 -11.39 11.53
N ASN A 106 1.75 -10.86 11.12
CA ASN A 106 2.95 -11.64 10.84
C ASN A 106 2.82 -12.59 9.65
N GLY A 107 1.79 -12.40 8.85
CA GLY A 107 1.70 -13.08 7.58
C GLY A 107 2.69 -12.49 6.58
N THR A 108 3.04 -13.24 5.55
CA THR A 108 3.96 -12.78 4.53
C THR A 108 3.35 -12.93 3.15
N ILE A 109 3.69 -12.00 2.28
CA ILE A 109 3.31 -12.05 0.87
C ILE A 109 4.58 -11.88 0.06
N GLU A 110 4.70 -12.70 -0.98
CA GLU A 110 5.83 -12.60 -1.90
C GLU A 110 5.26 -12.27 -3.27
N ILE A 111 5.80 -11.23 -3.88
CA ILE A 111 5.39 -10.84 -5.23
C ILE A 111 6.59 -10.86 -6.16
N HIS A 112 6.33 -11.10 -7.44
CA HIS A 112 7.35 -11.15 -8.46
C HIS A 112 7.56 -9.75 -9.04
N VAL A 113 8.81 -9.28 -9.01
CA VAL A 113 9.18 -7.96 -9.53
C VAL A 113 10.48 -8.13 -10.30
N SER A 114 10.56 -7.54 -11.49
CA SER A 114 11.73 -7.68 -12.33
C SER A 114 12.99 -7.14 -11.67
N LYS A 115 14.11 -7.73 -12.03
CA LYS A 115 15.40 -7.39 -11.44
C LYS A 115 15.76 -5.89 -11.57
N PRO A 116 15.60 -5.25 -12.74
CA PRO A 116 15.91 -3.83 -12.85
C PRO A 116 15.08 -2.95 -11.91
N VAL A 117 13.79 -3.29 -11.75
CA VAL A 117 12.91 -2.53 -10.85
C VAL A 117 13.34 -2.74 -9.40
N LEU A 118 13.70 -3.98 -9.03
CA LEU A 118 14.17 -4.26 -7.68
C LEU A 118 15.49 -3.54 -7.38
N ARG A 119 16.39 -3.46 -8.35
CA ARG A 119 17.65 -2.72 -8.16
C ARG A 119 17.39 -1.24 -7.92
N SER A 120 16.46 -0.65 -8.65
CA SER A 120 16.09 0.75 -8.43
C SER A 120 15.49 0.95 -7.04
N LEU A 121 14.68 0.00 -6.58
CA LEU A 121 14.09 0.07 -5.26
C LEU A 121 15.17 -0.01 -4.18
N ILE A 122 16.14 -0.90 -4.34
CA ILE A 122 17.24 -1.04 -3.38
C ILE A 122 18.02 0.27 -3.27
N GLU A 123 18.34 0.89 -4.42
CA GLU A 123 19.05 2.16 -4.40
C GLU A 123 18.26 3.24 -3.68
N LEU A 124 16.94 3.27 -3.87
CA LEU A 124 16.09 4.22 -3.19
C LEU A 124 16.08 4.03 -1.68
N MET A 125 16.16 2.78 -1.22
CA MET A 125 16.06 2.43 0.19
C MET A 125 17.39 2.44 0.94
N LYS A 126 18.50 2.57 0.24
CA LYS A 126 19.81 2.66 0.88
C LYS A 126 19.98 4.02 1.53
N LEU A 127 20.58 4.01 2.69
CA LEU A 127 20.89 5.21 3.44
C LEU A 127 22.36 5.60 3.26
#